data_23dafb990cde1709849072e9683fcf5d
#
_entry.id   23dafb990cde1709849072e9683fcf5d
#
_cell.length_a   1.000
_cell.length_b   1.000
_cell.length_c   1.000
_cell.angle_alpha   90.00
_cell.angle_beta   90.00
_cell.angle_gamma   90.00
#
_symmetry.space_group_name_H-M   'P 1'
#
loop_
_entity.id
_entity.type
_entity.pdbx_description
1 polymer ?
#
loop_
_entity_poly.entity_id
_entity_poly.type
_entity_poly.pdbx_seq_one_letter_code
_entity_poly.pdbx_strand_id
1 'polypeptide(L)'
;MQLLGLEDPGEPILVVLAPEDSQVAKSAPEWIAGYAISDRGITVLFPDRTPSYPDSTFEELVLHEVGHVMVFRATGGSEVPRWFNEGLALFIGRPWRLEDHSRVTWALVSGRQVSLSDLEPYFHRTRESANHAYALAGAFVQDLVNREGPTAVAEILGAVNAGSSFPDAYLAVTGETLEEAEKDFWGRHTFLYRWIPILGSSATLWLLITALALGA
;
A
#
# COMPACT_ATOMS: atom_id res chain seq x y z
N MET A 1 -6.64 -15.31 -1.54
CA MET A 1 -6.64 -16.44 -0.60
C MET A 1 -5.22 -16.87 -0.26
N GLN A 2 -4.38 -17.34 -1.20
CA GLN A 2 -3.00 -17.75 -0.92
C GLN A 2 -2.15 -16.67 -0.25
N LEU A 3 -2.23 -15.41 -0.69
CA LEU A 3 -1.51 -14.28 -0.10
C LEU A 3 -1.80 -14.08 1.39
N LEU A 4 -3.03 -14.34 1.82
CA LEU A 4 -3.48 -14.13 3.20
C LEU A 4 -3.43 -15.42 4.05
N GLY A 5 -3.04 -16.55 3.47
CA GLY A 5 -3.00 -17.84 4.17
C GLY A 5 -4.37 -18.41 4.55
N LEU A 6 -5.46 -17.88 3.95
CA LEU A 6 -6.81 -18.33 4.25
C LEU A 6 -7.21 -19.50 3.35
N GLU A 7 -7.61 -20.63 3.95
CA GLU A 7 -8.20 -21.77 3.25
C GLU A 7 -9.69 -21.55 2.96
N ASP A 8 -10.39 -20.91 3.89
CA ASP A 8 -11.81 -20.58 3.81
C ASP A 8 -12.00 -19.06 3.86
N PRO A 9 -12.76 -18.45 2.93
CA PRO A 9 -13.06 -17.02 2.96
C PRO A 9 -13.93 -16.62 4.18
N GLY A 10 -14.58 -17.57 4.86
CA GLY A 10 -15.49 -17.34 5.95
C GLY A 10 -16.89 -16.91 5.50
N GLU A 11 -17.65 -16.33 6.43
CA GLU A 11 -19.02 -15.87 6.19
C GLU A 11 -19.12 -14.84 5.04
N PRO A 12 -20.25 -14.76 4.33
CA PRO A 12 -20.48 -13.77 3.29
C PRO A 12 -20.20 -12.34 3.77
N ILE A 13 -19.57 -11.53 2.90
CA ILE A 13 -19.35 -10.11 3.16
C ILE A 13 -20.53 -9.31 2.61
N LEU A 14 -21.13 -8.47 3.44
CA LEU A 14 -22.20 -7.58 3.03
C LEU A 14 -21.61 -6.31 2.40
N VAL A 15 -21.89 -6.09 1.12
CA VAL A 15 -21.54 -4.86 0.41
C VAL A 15 -22.72 -3.92 0.39
N VAL A 16 -22.58 -2.75 1.00
CA VAL A 16 -23.61 -1.70 1.07
C VAL A 16 -23.23 -0.58 0.12
N LEU A 17 -24.08 -0.30 -0.87
CA LEU A 17 -23.93 0.86 -1.75
C LEU A 17 -24.70 2.04 -1.18
N ALA A 18 -24.02 3.09 -0.78
CA ALA A 18 -24.59 4.27 -0.17
C ALA A 18 -24.58 5.45 -1.16
N PRO A 19 -25.76 5.96 -1.59
CA PRO A 19 -25.84 7.14 -2.44
C PRO A 19 -25.37 8.41 -1.69
N GLU A 20 -24.93 9.43 -2.44
CA GLU A 20 -24.38 10.69 -1.85
C GLU A 20 -25.37 11.48 -1.00
N ASP A 21 -26.68 11.33 -1.24
CA ASP A 21 -27.72 11.96 -0.42
C ASP A 21 -28.01 11.22 0.90
N SER A 22 -27.44 10.03 1.10
CA SER A 22 -27.60 9.24 2.31
C SER A 22 -26.94 9.90 3.52
N GLN A 23 -27.45 9.60 4.74
CA GLN A 23 -26.83 10.07 5.98
C GLN A 23 -25.42 9.48 6.17
N VAL A 24 -25.18 8.28 5.70
CA VAL A 24 -23.88 7.60 5.78
C VAL A 24 -22.84 8.36 4.94
N ALA A 25 -23.17 8.72 3.69
CA ALA A 25 -22.28 9.48 2.82
C ALA A 25 -21.98 10.87 3.39
N LYS A 26 -22.99 11.56 3.93
CA LYS A 26 -22.85 12.89 4.55
C LYS A 26 -21.98 12.90 5.82
N SER A 27 -21.86 11.77 6.51
CA SER A 27 -21.01 11.63 7.70
C SER A 27 -19.56 11.27 7.39
N ALA A 28 -19.27 10.81 6.18
CA ALA A 28 -17.94 10.43 5.75
C ALA A 28 -17.24 11.61 5.01
N PRO A 29 -15.92 11.79 5.17
CA PRO A 29 -15.16 12.76 4.37
C PRO A 29 -15.37 12.53 2.87
N GLU A 30 -15.49 13.60 2.08
CA GLU A 30 -15.81 13.54 0.64
C GLU A 30 -14.76 12.78 -0.20
N TRP A 31 -13.54 12.67 0.29
CA TRP A 31 -12.46 11.96 -0.40
C TRP A 31 -12.40 10.45 -0.10
N ILE A 32 -13.22 9.96 0.83
CA ILE A 32 -13.33 8.53 1.13
C ILE A 32 -14.38 7.93 0.21
N ALA A 33 -13.97 7.01 -0.65
CA ALA A 33 -14.86 6.32 -1.59
C ALA A 33 -15.52 5.07 -0.99
N GLY A 34 -14.97 4.52 0.09
CA GLY A 34 -15.51 3.37 0.82
C GLY A 34 -14.86 3.21 2.18
N TYR A 35 -15.38 2.28 2.97
CA TYR A 35 -14.74 1.80 4.20
C TYR A 35 -15.27 0.43 4.60
N ALA A 36 -14.45 -0.34 5.29
CA ALA A 36 -14.80 -1.63 5.84
C ALA A 36 -15.11 -1.56 7.34
N ILE A 37 -16.13 -2.32 7.77
CA ILE A 37 -16.41 -2.66 9.18
C ILE A 37 -16.04 -4.14 9.32
N SER A 38 -14.73 -4.38 9.46
CA SER A 38 -14.12 -5.69 9.25
C SER A 38 -14.60 -6.75 10.23
N ASP A 39 -14.84 -6.39 11.51
CA ASP A 39 -15.38 -7.25 12.55
C ASP A 39 -16.83 -7.73 12.27
N ARG A 40 -17.55 -6.99 11.43
CA ARG A 40 -18.93 -7.33 11.03
C ARG A 40 -19.00 -7.92 9.63
N GLY A 41 -17.91 -7.99 8.89
CA GLY A 41 -17.92 -8.42 7.51
C GLY A 41 -18.77 -7.51 6.60
N ILE A 42 -18.74 -6.19 6.84
CA ILE A 42 -19.52 -5.20 6.07
C ILE A 42 -18.56 -4.25 5.38
N THR A 43 -18.81 -3.96 4.10
CA THR A 43 -18.15 -2.87 3.38
C THR A 43 -19.20 -1.85 2.93
N VAL A 44 -18.90 -0.57 3.10
CA VAL A 44 -19.77 0.54 2.66
C VAL A 44 -19.04 1.29 1.55
N LEU A 45 -19.69 1.45 0.42
CA LEU A 45 -19.11 2.04 -0.78
C LEU A 45 -19.93 3.23 -1.25
N PHE A 46 -19.26 4.27 -1.72
CA PHE A 46 -19.87 5.47 -2.30
C PHE A 46 -19.56 5.49 -3.81
N PRO A 47 -20.44 4.90 -4.66
CA PRO A 47 -20.13 4.71 -6.08
C PRO A 47 -19.84 6.01 -6.83
N ASP A 48 -20.51 7.10 -6.46
CA ASP A 48 -20.37 8.41 -7.09
C ASP A 48 -19.01 9.09 -6.81
N ARG A 49 -18.22 8.55 -5.85
CA ARG A 49 -16.87 9.02 -5.51
C ARG A 49 -15.75 8.33 -6.29
N THR A 50 -16.10 7.32 -7.09
CA THR A 50 -15.15 6.60 -7.95
C THR A 50 -15.20 7.18 -9.38
N PRO A 51 -14.06 7.37 -10.07
CA PRO A 51 -12.69 7.00 -9.69
C PRO A 51 -12.04 7.99 -8.72
N SER A 52 -11.34 7.47 -7.73
CA SER A 52 -10.57 8.27 -6.77
C SER A 52 -9.33 7.48 -6.35
N TYR A 53 -8.14 8.12 -6.43
CA TYR A 53 -6.93 7.44 -5.92
C TYR A 53 -7.14 7.02 -4.45
N PRO A 54 -6.76 5.80 -4.05
CA PRO A 54 -5.93 4.85 -4.79
C PRO A 54 -6.66 4.00 -5.86
N ASP A 55 -7.99 3.93 -5.84
CA ASP A 55 -8.78 3.06 -6.71
C ASP A 55 -9.30 3.83 -7.93
N SER A 56 -9.06 3.28 -9.13
CA SER A 56 -9.44 3.93 -10.39
C SER A 56 -10.74 3.39 -10.97
N THR A 57 -11.23 2.26 -10.45
CA THR A 57 -12.48 1.64 -10.86
C THR A 57 -13.29 1.23 -9.64
N PHE A 58 -14.60 1.08 -9.82
CA PHE A 58 -15.47 0.59 -8.76
C PHE A 58 -15.12 -0.84 -8.32
N GLU A 59 -14.67 -1.68 -9.25
CA GLU A 59 -14.22 -3.04 -8.94
C GLU A 59 -12.99 -3.03 -8.02
N GLU A 60 -12.02 -2.15 -8.29
CA GLU A 60 -10.84 -2.00 -7.43
C GLU A 60 -11.22 -1.54 -6.03
N LEU A 61 -12.15 -0.57 -5.92
CA LEU A 61 -12.67 -0.13 -4.64
C LEU A 61 -13.35 -1.28 -3.87
N VAL A 62 -14.18 -2.09 -4.54
CA VAL A 62 -14.81 -3.28 -3.91
C VAL A 62 -13.74 -4.24 -3.39
N LEU A 63 -12.73 -4.56 -4.21
CA LEU A 63 -11.67 -5.48 -3.83
C LEU A 63 -10.79 -4.93 -2.70
N HIS A 64 -10.54 -3.63 -2.69
CA HIS A 64 -9.83 -2.93 -1.62
C HIS A 64 -10.57 -3.07 -0.29
N GLU A 65 -11.83 -2.71 -0.24
CA GLU A 65 -12.63 -2.76 0.99
C GLU A 65 -12.88 -4.20 1.47
N VAL A 66 -13.10 -5.13 0.55
CA VAL A 66 -13.15 -6.56 0.87
C VAL A 66 -11.80 -7.04 1.40
N GLY A 67 -10.70 -6.52 0.86
CA GLY A 67 -9.35 -6.80 1.33
C GLY A 67 -9.18 -6.55 2.83
N HIS A 68 -9.69 -5.44 3.36
CA HIS A 68 -9.65 -5.14 4.79
C HIS A 68 -10.37 -6.20 5.64
N VAL A 69 -11.56 -6.65 5.20
CA VAL A 69 -12.29 -7.73 5.89
C VAL A 69 -11.49 -9.04 5.87
N MET A 70 -10.84 -9.34 4.74
CA MET A 70 -10.06 -10.57 4.60
C MET A 70 -8.77 -10.52 5.43
N VAL A 71 -8.09 -9.37 5.54
CA VAL A 71 -6.93 -9.19 6.44
C VAL A 71 -7.35 -9.37 7.90
N PHE A 72 -8.47 -8.78 8.31
CA PHE A 72 -9.03 -8.96 9.66
C PHE A 72 -9.29 -10.45 9.98
N ARG A 73 -9.84 -11.20 9.03
CA ARG A 73 -10.07 -12.65 9.18
C ARG A 73 -8.75 -13.42 9.28
N ALA A 74 -7.76 -13.05 8.46
CA ALA A 74 -6.45 -13.71 8.46
C ALA A 74 -5.69 -13.51 9.78
N THR A 75 -5.92 -12.39 10.47
CA THR A 75 -5.32 -12.11 11.79
C THR A 75 -6.18 -12.56 12.96
N GLY A 76 -7.32 -13.21 12.71
CA GLY A 76 -8.26 -13.59 13.78
C GLY A 76 -8.80 -12.38 14.55
N GLY A 77 -8.85 -11.21 13.93
CA GLY A 77 -9.26 -9.94 14.54
C GLY A 77 -8.16 -9.20 15.29
N SER A 78 -6.93 -9.72 15.31
CA SER A 78 -5.79 -9.00 15.88
C SER A 78 -5.37 -7.83 15.00
N GLU A 79 -4.95 -6.72 15.62
CA GLU A 79 -4.58 -5.51 14.90
C GLU A 79 -3.20 -5.67 14.23
N VAL A 80 -3.12 -5.16 13.00
CA VAL A 80 -1.87 -4.91 12.28
C VAL A 80 -1.72 -3.41 12.04
N PRO A 81 -0.50 -2.88 11.83
CA PRO A 81 -0.31 -1.47 11.52
C PRO A 81 -1.15 -1.05 10.31
N ARG A 82 -1.74 0.13 10.37
CA ARG A 82 -2.61 0.62 9.28
C ARG A 82 -1.90 0.64 7.94
N TRP A 83 -0.65 1.08 7.87
CA TRP A 83 0.09 1.08 6.62
C TRP A 83 0.18 -0.31 5.98
N PHE A 84 0.30 -1.36 6.81
CA PHE A 84 0.35 -2.73 6.32
C PHE A 84 -1.03 -3.19 5.82
N ASN A 85 -2.08 -2.89 6.57
CA ASN A 85 -3.46 -3.20 6.18
C ASN A 85 -3.85 -2.50 4.88
N GLU A 86 -3.59 -1.18 4.76
CA GLU A 86 -3.86 -0.40 3.55
C GLU A 86 -2.99 -0.88 2.36
N GLY A 87 -1.72 -1.16 2.62
CA GLY A 87 -0.82 -1.70 1.59
C GLY A 87 -1.27 -3.07 1.06
N LEU A 88 -1.77 -3.95 1.92
CA LEU A 88 -2.34 -5.25 1.52
C LEU A 88 -3.66 -5.08 0.76
N ALA A 89 -4.54 -4.20 1.22
CA ALA A 89 -5.81 -3.92 0.53
C ALA A 89 -5.55 -3.41 -0.90
N LEU A 90 -4.56 -2.52 -1.06
CA LEU A 90 -4.11 -2.06 -2.38
C LEU A 90 -3.54 -3.20 -3.24
N PHE A 91 -2.69 -4.03 -2.65
CA PHE A 91 -2.08 -5.16 -3.36
C PHE A 91 -3.12 -6.18 -3.83
N ILE A 92 -4.17 -6.40 -3.04
CA ILE A 92 -5.30 -7.28 -3.37
C ILE A 92 -6.20 -6.62 -4.42
N GLY A 93 -6.46 -5.32 -4.26
CA GLY A 93 -7.45 -4.59 -5.05
C GLY A 93 -7.02 -4.38 -6.51
N ARG A 94 -5.73 -4.20 -6.77
CA ARG A 94 -5.26 -3.80 -8.09
C ARG A 94 -3.78 -4.04 -8.35
N PRO A 95 -3.36 -4.13 -9.63
CA PRO A 95 -1.94 -4.18 -9.97
C PRO A 95 -1.24 -2.84 -9.65
N TRP A 96 0.05 -2.92 -9.33
CA TRP A 96 0.92 -1.75 -9.15
C TRP A 96 1.06 -0.96 -10.46
N ARG A 97 0.81 0.35 -10.42
CA ARG A 97 0.75 1.22 -11.59
C ARG A 97 1.91 2.20 -11.67
N LEU A 98 2.09 2.78 -12.85
CA LEU A 98 3.08 3.85 -13.08
C LEU A 98 2.81 5.08 -12.21
N GLU A 99 1.55 5.37 -11.91
CA GLU A 99 1.17 6.46 -11.00
C GLU A 99 1.70 6.23 -9.58
N ASP A 100 1.64 5.00 -9.08
CA ASP A 100 2.16 4.63 -7.76
C ASP A 100 3.68 4.83 -7.72
N HIS A 101 4.38 4.37 -8.77
CA HIS A 101 5.82 4.63 -8.91
C HIS A 101 6.12 6.14 -8.90
N SER A 102 5.35 6.94 -9.60
CA SER A 102 5.57 8.39 -9.68
C SER A 102 5.35 9.08 -8.33
N ARG A 103 4.37 8.65 -7.55
CA ARG A 103 4.07 9.17 -6.20
C ARG A 103 5.17 8.82 -5.20
N VAL A 104 5.65 7.57 -5.21
CA VAL A 104 6.80 7.15 -4.39
C VAL A 104 8.05 7.92 -4.78
N THR A 105 8.30 8.05 -6.09
CA THR A 105 9.40 8.86 -6.62
C THR A 105 9.35 10.30 -6.14
N TRP A 106 8.17 10.92 -6.23
CA TRP A 106 7.98 12.29 -5.77
C TRP A 106 8.24 12.45 -4.27
N ALA A 107 7.82 11.48 -3.46
CA ALA A 107 8.11 11.44 -2.03
C ALA A 107 9.61 11.46 -1.75
N LEU A 108 10.36 10.65 -2.49
CA LEU A 108 11.82 10.55 -2.39
C LEU A 108 12.51 11.85 -2.79
N VAL A 109 12.14 12.40 -3.96
CA VAL A 109 12.79 13.60 -4.52
C VAL A 109 12.46 14.86 -3.71
N SER A 110 11.25 14.96 -3.16
CA SER A 110 10.82 16.09 -2.33
C SER A 110 11.36 16.04 -0.89
N GLY A 111 12.13 14.99 -0.52
CA GLY A 111 12.63 14.81 0.85
C GLY A 111 11.53 14.53 1.87
N ARG A 112 10.33 14.16 1.43
CA ARG A 112 9.19 13.80 2.27
C ARG A 112 9.21 12.31 2.62
N GLN A 113 10.37 11.82 3.05
CA GLN A 113 10.46 10.48 3.62
C GLN A 113 9.77 10.49 4.97
N VAL A 114 8.71 9.69 5.09
CA VAL A 114 7.94 9.53 6.32
C VAL A 114 8.22 8.12 6.82
N SER A 115 8.51 7.97 8.11
CA SER A 115 8.65 6.66 8.72
C SER A 115 7.31 5.91 8.70
N LEU A 116 7.36 4.59 8.59
CA LEU A 116 6.19 3.72 8.69
C LEU A 116 5.44 3.95 10.01
N SER A 117 6.17 4.18 11.12
CA SER A 117 5.60 4.48 12.43
C SER A 117 4.84 5.81 12.46
N ASP A 118 5.22 6.76 11.59
CA ASP A 118 4.64 8.11 11.55
C ASP A 118 3.60 8.27 10.44
N LEU A 119 3.29 7.19 9.72
CA LEU A 119 2.39 7.25 8.55
C LEU A 119 0.91 7.37 8.94
N GLU A 120 0.52 6.90 10.13
CA GLU A 120 -0.87 6.88 10.60
C GLU A 120 -1.61 8.22 10.46
N PRO A 121 -1.08 9.37 10.91
CA PRO A 121 -1.78 10.65 10.80
C PRO A 121 -2.01 11.11 9.36
N TYR A 122 -1.19 10.62 8.40
CA TYR A 122 -1.29 11.05 7.00
C TYR A 122 -2.55 10.53 6.31
N PHE A 123 -3.07 9.38 6.72
CA PHE A 123 -4.31 8.84 6.15
C PHE A 123 -5.56 9.70 6.43
N HIS A 124 -5.50 10.58 7.45
CA HIS A 124 -6.67 11.31 7.92
C HIS A 124 -6.62 12.83 7.72
N ARG A 125 -5.46 13.40 7.39
CA ARG A 125 -5.28 14.87 7.40
C ARG A 125 -5.90 15.56 6.21
N THR A 126 -5.51 15.16 5.00
CA THR A 126 -5.98 15.73 3.74
C THR A 126 -5.96 14.64 2.67
N ARG A 127 -6.70 14.85 1.58
CA ARG A 127 -6.64 13.95 0.42
C ARG A 127 -5.21 13.75 -0.10
N GLU A 128 -4.41 14.83 -0.19
CA GLU A 128 -3.03 14.74 -0.68
C GLU A 128 -2.15 13.91 0.25
N SER A 129 -2.25 14.15 1.58
CA SER A 129 -1.48 13.35 2.55
C SER A 129 -1.91 11.89 2.56
N ALA A 130 -3.21 11.60 2.44
CA ALA A 130 -3.72 10.24 2.35
C ALA A 130 -3.19 9.53 1.10
N ASN A 131 -3.24 10.19 -0.06
CA ASN A 131 -2.69 9.63 -1.30
C ASN A 131 -1.20 9.30 -1.19
N HIS A 132 -0.45 10.13 -0.47
CA HIS A 132 0.96 9.88 -0.18
C HIS A 132 1.14 8.66 0.73
N ALA A 133 0.35 8.56 1.80
CA ALA A 133 0.38 7.43 2.71
C ALA A 133 0.02 6.11 2.02
N TYR A 134 -1.02 6.10 1.18
CA TYR A 134 -1.40 4.95 0.36
C TYR A 134 -0.27 4.50 -0.58
N ALA A 135 0.38 5.45 -1.27
CA ALA A 135 1.48 5.12 -2.16
C ALA A 135 2.67 4.49 -1.42
N LEU A 136 3.04 5.01 -0.26
CA LEU A 136 4.10 4.44 0.57
C LEU A 136 3.71 3.08 1.14
N ALA A 137 2.52 2.94 1.71
CA ALA A 137 2.00 1.68 2.25
C ALA A 137 2.02 0.56 1.19
N GLY A 138 1.49 0.86 0.00
CA GLY A 138 1.51 -0.08 -1.13
C GLY A 138 2.92 -0.42 -1.59
N ALA A 139 3.84 0.56 -1.63
CA ALA A 139 5.23 0.34 -2.02
C ALA A 139 5.97 -0.58 -1.05
N PHE A 140 5.77 -0.41 0.26
CA PHE A 140 6.36 -1.27 1.28
C PHE A 140 5.85 -2.70 1.20
N VAL A 141 4.54 -2.90 1.03
CA VAL A 141 3.97 -4.24 0.87
C VAL A 141 4.45 -4.88 -0.44
N GLN A 142 4.51 -4.12 -1.54
CA GLN A 142 5.05 -4.60 -2.81
C GLN A 142 6.53 -5.01 -2.68
N ASP A 143 7.34 -4.22 -1.97
CA ASP A 143 8.75 -4.52 -1.71
C ASP A 143 8.90 -5.80 -0.86
N LEU A 144 8.10 -5.95 0.20
CA LEU A 144 8.05 -7.16 1.02
C LEU A 144 7.74 -8.40 0.16
N VAL A 145 6.67 -8.34 -0.64
CA VAL A 145 6.26 -9.47 -1.50
C VAL A 145 7.32 -9.77 -2.56
N ASN A 146 7.98 -8.75 -3.11
CA ASN A 146 9.05 -8.94 -4.12
C ASN A 146 10.30 -9.59 -3.52
N ARG A 147 10.63 -9.31 -2.26
CA ARG A 147 11.83 -9.86 -1.60
C ARG A 147 11.59 -11.25 -1.02
N GLU A 148 10.52 -11.38 -0.25
CA GLU A 148 10.26 -12.58 0.54
C GLU A 148 9.26 -13.54 -0.11
N GLY A 149 8.56 -13.07 -1.15
CA GLY A 149 7.47 -13.80 -1.80
C GLY A 149 6.11 -13.61 -1.11
N PRO A 150 5.02 -14.03 -1.78
CA PRO A 150 3.67 -13.83 -1.27
C PRO A 150 3.35 -14.66 -0.02
N THR A 151 4.07 -15.75 0.22
CA THR A 151 3.91 -16.61 1.41
C THR A 151 4.32 -15.93 2.70
N ALA A 152 5.30 -15.02 2.65
CA ALA A 152 5.73 -14.25 3.82
C ALA A 152 4.59 -13.43 4.44
N VAL A 153 3.71 -12.86 3.62
CA VAL A 153 2.51 -12.16 4.11
C VAL A 153 1.60 -13.11 4.89
N ALA A 154 1.33 -14.30 4.35
CA ALA A 154 0.50 -15.31 5.01
C ALA A 154 1.11 -15.75 6.35
N GLU A 155 2.43 -15.94 6.40
CA GLU A 155 3.16 -16.34 7.62
C GLU A 155 3.12 -15.23 8.68
N ILE A 156 3.31 -13.95 8.31
CA ILE A 156 3.20 -12.80 9.22
C ILE A 156 1.78 -12.74 9.80
N LEU A 157 0.74 -12.78 8.96
CA LEU A 157 -0.65 -12.72 9.40
C LEU A 157 -1.00 -13.92 10.29
N GLY A 158 -0.54 -15.13 9.95
CA GLY A 158 -0.72 -16.33 10.74
C GLY A 158 -0.05 -16.25 12.11
N ALA A 159 1.16 -15.68 12.20
CA ALA A 159 1.84 -15.45 13.48
C ALA A 159 1.10 -14.42 14.34
N VAL A 160 0.57 -13.35 13.74
CA VAL A 160 -0.28 -12.36 14.44
C VAL A 160 -1.56 -13.02 14.95
N ASN A 161 -2.22 -13.85 14.13
CA ASN A 161 -3.39 -14.63 14.54
C ASN A 161 -3.08 -15.58 15.72
N ALA A 162 -1.86 -16.12 15.77
CA ALA A 162 -1.39 -16.95 16.88
C ALA A 162 -1.01 -16.16 18.14
N GLY A 163 -1.14 -14.83 18.14
CA GLY A 163 -0.93 -13.95 19.29
C GLY A 163 0.43 -13.24 19.32
N SER A 164 1.26 -13.36 18.28
CA SER A 164 2.49 -12.57 18.18
C SER A 164 2.16 -11.09 17.93
N SER A 165 3.00 -10.19 18.45
CA SER A 165 2.92 -8.79 17.99
C SER A 165 3.33 -8.69 16.52
N PHE A 166 2.80 -7.68 15.79
CA PHE A 166 3.17 -7.51 14.38
C PHE A 166 4.69 -7.34 14.17
N PRO A 167 5.43 -6.52 14.96
CA PRO A 167 6.87 -6.43 14.83
C PRO A 167 7.61 -7.76 15.04
N ASP A 168 7.18 -8.56 16.03
CA ASP A 168 7.79 -9.87 16.31
C ASP A 168 7.49 -10.88 15.19
N ALA A 169 6.25 -10.88 14.67
CA ALA A 169 5.86 -11.70 13.53
C ALA A 169 6.66 -11.34 12.28
N TYR A 170 6.81 -10.04 12.00
CA TYR A 170 7.60 -9.53 10.88
C TYR A 170 9.06 -9.98 10.98
N LEU A 171 9.70 -9.75 12.14
CA LEU A 171 11.09 -10.17 12.39
C LEU A 171 11.27 -11.69 12.26
N ALA A 172 10.34 -12.47 12.81
CA ALA A 172 10.43 -13.93 12.76
C ALA A 172 10.37 -14.49 11.33
N VAL A 173 9.60 -13.85 10.44
CA VAL A 173 9.41 -14.29 9.06
C VAL A 173 10.49 -13.77 8.14
N THR A 174 10.86 -12.47 8.26
CA THR A 174 11.79 -11.82 7.33
C THR A 174 13.24 -11.85 7.80
N GLY A 175 13.48 -12.08 9.10
CA GLY A 175 14.82 -12.03 9.69
C GLY A 175 15.35 -10.62 9.94
N GLU A 176 14.56 -9.57 9.66
CA GLU A 176 14.91 -8.16 9.87
C GLU A 176 13.83 -7.41 10.65
N THR A 177 14.22 -6.39 11.38
CA THR A 177 13.26 -5.51 12.06
C THR A 177 12.57 -4.59 11.06
N LEU A 178 11.40 -4.03 11.44
CA LEU A 178 10.71 -3.03 10.62
C LEU A 178 11.59 -1.80 10.32
N GLU A 179 12.42 -1.38 11.27
CA GLU A 179 13.33 -0.25 11.09
C GLU A 179 14.43 -0.56 10.08
N GLU A 180 15.00 -1.76 10.12
CA GLU A 180 15.98 -2.23 9.13
C GLU A 180 15.35 -2.35 7.75
N ALA A 181 14.16 -2.95 7.64
CA ALA A 181 13.42 -3.05 6.38
C ALA A 181 13.12 -1.69 5.78
N GLU A 182 12.69 -0.72 6.60
CA GLU A 182 12.43 0.66 6.20
C GLU A 182 13.69 1.34 5.68
N LYS A 183 14.79 1.24 6.41
CA LYS A 183 16.09 1.80 6.02
C LYS A 183 16.56 1.23 4.68
N ASP A 184 16.42 -0.08 4.51
CA ASP A 184 16.82 -0.76 3.28
C ASP A 184 15.89 -0.42 2.11
N PHE A 185 14.58 -0.29 2.35
CA PHE A 185 13.64 0.21 1.36
C PHE A 185 14.05 1.58 0.85
N TRP A 186 14.28 2.54 1.75
CA TRP A 186 14.71 3.89 1.38
C TRP A 186 16.08 3.88 0.70
N GLY A 187 17.01 3.04 1.14
CA GLY A 187 18.33 2.87 0.53
C GLY A 187 18.25 2.45 -0.93
N ARG A 188 17.46 1.41 -1.23
CA ARG A 188 17.26 0.90 -2.61
C ARG A 188 16.61 1.94 -3.51
N HIS A 189 15.56 2.61 -3.03
CA HIS A 189 14.85 3.61 -3.82
C HIS A 189 15.68 4.87 -4.03
N THR A 190 16.40 5.35 -3.02
CA THR A 190 17.26 6.53 -3.12
C THR A 190 18.43 6.32 -4.10
N PHE A 191 18.99 5.10 -4.15
CA PHE A 191 20.09 4.78 -5.07
C PHE A 191 19.67 4.97 -6.53
N LEU A 192 18.53 4.45 -6.94
CA LEU A 192 18.01 4.61 -8.31
C LEU A 192 17.80 6.07 -8.67
N TYR A 193 17.25 6.88 -7.76
CA TYR A 193 16.96 8.29 -8.03
C TYR A 193 18.16 9.21 -7.98
N ARG A 194 19.22 8.84 -7.30
CA ARG A 194 20.49 9.60 -7.31
C ARG A 194 21.14 9.59 -8.69
N TRP A 195 20.88 8.56 -9.48
CA TRP A 195 21.44 8.41 -10.83
C TRP A 195 20.56 9.00 -11.93
N ILE A 196 19.27 9.15 -11.73
CA ILE A 196 18.34 9.71 -12.74
C ILE A 196 18.75 11.13 -13.19
N PRO A 197 19.06 12.09 -12.29
CA PRO A 197 19.51 13.43 -12.70
C PRO A 197 20.85 13.40 -13.43
N ILE A 198 21.73 12.48 -13.08
CA ILE A 198 23.03 12.31 -13.71
C ILE A 198 22.86 11.73 -15.11
N LEU A 199 22.07 10.65 -15.25
CA LEU A 199 21.83 9.98 -16.54
C LEU A 199 20.96 10.83 -17.48
N GLY A 200 20.03 11.63 -16.94
CA GLY A 200 19.20 12.56 -17.70
C GLY A 200 19.83 13.94 -17.94
N SER A 201 21.06 14.17 -17.45
CA SER A 201 21.70 15.47 -17.65
C SER A 201 22.15 15.67 -19.10
N SER A 202 22.09 16.92 -19.56
CA SER A 202 22.61 17.28 -20.89
C SER A 202 24.09 16.91 -21.04
N ALA A 203 24.87 16.95 -19.95
CA ALA A 203 26.27 16.55 -19.95
C ALA A 203 26.45 15.05 -20.25
N THR A 204 25.64 14.19 -19.65
CA THR A 204 25.65 12.74 -19.91
C THR A 204 25.22 12.42 -21.35
N LEU A 205 24.19 13.12 -21.84
CA LEU A 205 23.73 12.98 -23.22
C LEU A 205 24.82 13.38 -24.22
N TRP A 206 25.50 14.51 -23.99
CA TRP A 206 26.62 14.96 -24.83
C TRP A 206 27.82 14.01 -24.76
N LEU A 207 28.14 13.45 -23.58
CA LEU A 207 29.17 12.43 -23.41
C LEU A 207 28.87 11.17 -24.23
N LEU A 208 27.61 10.70 -24.19
CA LEU A 208 27.16 9.54 -24.97
C LEU A 208 27.22 9.80 -26.48
N ILE A 209 26.77 10.96 -26.94
CA ILE A 209 26.86 11.36 -28.35
C ILE A 209 28.32 11.44 -28.80
N THR A 210 29.19 12.03 -27.99
CA THR A 210 30.62 12.14 -28.31
C THR A 210 31.31 10.79 -28.34
N ALA A 211 30.98 9.90 -27.39
CA ALA A 211 31.51 8.53 -27.38
C ALA A 211 31.10 7.72 -28.61
N LEU A 212 29.82 7.84 -29.01
CA LEU A 212 29.30 7.21 -30.23
C LEU A 212 29.98 7.77 -31.50
N ALA A 213 30.22 9.07 -31.56
CA ALA A 213 30.87 9.72 -32.72
C ALA A 213 32.36 9.39 -32.85
N LEU A 214 33.05 9.09 -31.73
CA LEU A 214 34.48 8.71 -31.72
C LEU A 214 34.70 7.19 -31.90
N GLY A 215 33.66 6.37 -31.70
CA GLY A 215 33.73 4.92 -31.86
C GLY A 215 33.20 4.39 -33.19
N ALA A 216 32.70 5.27 -34.06
CA ALA A 216 32.26 4.98 -35.45
C ALA A 216 33.36 5.43 -36.43
#